data_fd2345b46a8c2039113a3560442d1fe0
#
_entry.id   fd2345b46a8c2039113a3560442d1fe0
#
_cell.length_a   1.000
_cell.length_b   1.000
_cell.length_c   1.000
_cell.angle_alpha   90.00
_cell.angle_beta   90.00
_cell.angle_gamma   90.00
#
_symmetry.space_group_name_H-M   'P 1'
#
loop_
_entity.id
_entity.type
_entity.pdbx_description
1 polymer ?
#
loop_
_entity_poly.entity_id
_entity_poly.type
_entity_poly.pdbx_seq_one_letter_code
_entity_poly.pdbx_strand_id
1 'polypeptide(L)'
;DRVKESIFNIVENLSTGNPLKGARVLDLFCGTGAIGLEALSRGAQFCHFFDNSREAKRLTQENVRKLGAEDDSLFSMINILNLSQNMGRVNDLVFLDPPYGKNMGFKTISILQKNGWVNENTTFILEKEVKDHFNSSLTIVDQRIYGGTEINILRYGQI
;
A
#
# COMPACT_ATOMS: atom_id res chain seq x y z
N ASP A 1 3.30 -16.94 -2.96
CA ASP A 1 1.97 -16.52 -2.56
C ASP A 1 1.17 -16.06 -3.80
N ARG A 2 0.07 -16.77 -4.06
CA ARG A 2 -0.79 -16.52 -5.22
C ARG A 2 -1.45 -15.14 -5.19
N VAL A 3 -1.86 -14.70 -4.02
CA VAL A 3 -2.54 -13.39 -3.88
C VAL A 3 -1.56 -12.28 -4.19
N LYS A 4 -0.34 -12.36 -3.66
CA LYS A 4 0.71 -11.37 -3.95
C LYS A 4 1.03 -11.31 -5.44
N GLU A 5 1.23 -12.46 -6.08
CA GLU A 5 1.49 -12.52 -7.53
C GLU A 5 0.33 -11.93 -8.33
N SER A 6 -0.90 -12.25 -7.94
CA SER A 6 -2.09 -11.71 -8.59
C SER A 6 -2.17 -10.19 -8.49
N ILE A 7 -1.88 -9.65 -7.29
CA ILE A 7 -1.86 -8.19 -7.08
C ILE A 7 -0.90 -7.52 -8.07
N PHE A 8 0.33 -8.02 -8.16
CA PHE A 8 1.34 -7.41 -9.01
C PHE A 8 1.04 -7.60 -10.49
N ASN A 9 0.47 -8.74 -10.88
CA ASN A 9 0.02 -8.95 -12.27
C ASN A 9 -1.06 -7.94 -12.66
N ILE A 10 -2.01 -7.67 -11.78
CA ILE A 10 -3.05 -6.66 -12.01
C ILE A 10 -2.42 -5.27 -12.12
N VAL A 11 -1.59 -4.91 -11.15
CA VAL A 11 -0.98 -3.57 -11.06
C VAL A 11 -0.13 -3.27 -12.27
N GLU A 12 0.68 -4.22 -12.73
CA GLU A 12 1.56 -4.03 -13.89
C GLU A 12 0.79 -3.90 -15.21
N ASN A 13 -0.47 -4.35 -15.26
CA ASN A 13 -1.29 -4.40 -16.47
C ASN A 13 -2.53 -3.50 -16.41
N LEU A 14 -2.54 -2.50 -15.54
CA LEU A 14 -3.66 -1.56 -15.45
C LEU A 14 -3.83 -0.78 -16.75
N SER A 15 -5.08 -0.53 -17.16
CA SER A 15 -5.39 0.29 -18.32
C SER A 15 -4.86 1.72 -18.21
N THR A 16 -4.66 2.19 -16.98
CA THR A 16 -4.11 3.52 -16.68
C THR A 16 -2.58 3.55 -16.73
N GLY A 17 -1.93 2.42 -17.01
CA GLY A 17 -0.47 2.28 -17.04
C GLY A 17 0.08 1.58 -15.80
N ASN A 18 1.33 1.16 -15.87
CA ASN A 18 2.01 0.49 -14.77
C ASN A 18 2.52 1.53 -13.75
N PRO A 19 1.95 1.60 -12.53
CA PRO A 19 2.38 2.59 -11.55
C PRO A 19 3.65 2.21 -10.78
N LEU A 20 4.20 1.01 -11.00
CA LEU A 20 5.36 0.52 -10.23
C LEU A 20 6.69 1.15 -10.65
N LYS A 21 6.88 1.37 -11.93
CA LYS A 21 8.19 1.78 -12.45
C LYS A 21 8.57 3.17 -11.94
N GLY A 22 9.65 3.23 -11.16
CA GLY A 22 10.13 4.47 -10.57
C GLY A 22 9.27 5.00 -9.43
N ALA A 23 8.31 4.20 -8.93
CA ALA A 23 7.34 4.63 -7.94
C ALA A 23 7.93 4.83 -6.55
N ARG A 24 7.38 5.80 -5.84
CA ARG A 24 7.50 5.89 -4.39
C ARG A 24 6.31 5.19 -3.78
N VAL A 25 6.59 4.19 -2.95
CA VAL A 25 5.59 3.24 -2.46
C VAL A 25 5.41 3.38 -0.95
N LEU A 26 4.17 3.31 -0.49
CA LEU A 26 3.84 3.08 0.91
C LEU A 26 3.34 1.63 1.06
N ASP A 27 3.92 0.90 1.99
CA ASP A 27 3.44 -0.42 2.40
C ASP A 27 2.90 -0.32 3.82
N LEU A 28 1.59 -0.15 3.94
CA LEU A 28 0.91 0.12 5.20
C LEU A 28 0.37 -1.19 5.79
N PHE A 29 0.53 -1.33 7.11
CA PHE A 29 0.27 -2.61 7.78
C PHE A 29 1.17 -3.70 7.19
N CYS A 30 2.45 -3.39 7.07
CA CYS A 30 3.37 -4.11 6.19
C CYS A 30 3.75 -5.52 6.67
N GLY A 31 3.60 -5.83 7.96
CA GLY A 31 3.95 -7.16 8.50
C GLY A 31 5.40 -7.51 8.23
N THR A 32 5.63 -8.48 7.35
CA THR A 32 6.99 -8.93 6.96
C THR A 32 7.68 -8.01 5.94
N GLY A 33 6.92 -7.08 5.35
CA GLY A 33 7.42 -6.23 4.28
C GLY A 33 7.44 -6.89 2.90
N ALA A 34 6.86 -8.06 2.75
CA ALA A 34 6.92 -8.84 1.50
C ALA A 34 6.36 -8.07 0.31
N ILE A 35 5.27 -7.34 0.48
CA ILE A 35 4.62 -6.58 -0.60
C ILE A 35 5.53 -5.42 -1.06
N GLY A 36 6.00 -4.60 -0.14
CA GLY A 36 6.86 -3.46 -0.48
C GLY A 36 8.18 -3.90 -1.09
N LEU A 37 8.75 -4.99 -0.60
CA LEU A 37 9.99 -5.56 -1.17
C LEU A 37 9.76 -6.09 -2.58
N GLU A 38 8.61 -6.71 -2.83
CA GLU A 38 8.24 -7.13 -4.18
C GLU A 38 8.11 -5.92 -5.12
N ALA A 39 7.51 -4.84 -4.63
CA ALA A 39 7.40 -3.60 -5.40
C ALA A 39 8.77 -3.06 -5.80
N LEU A 40 9.72 -3.05 -4.86
CA LEU A 40 11.10 -2.64 -5.16
C LEU A 40 11.74 -3.54 -6.21
N SER A 41 11.54 -4.85 -6.13
CA SER A 41 12.09 -5.80 -7.11
C SER A 41 11.48 -5.63 -8.50
N ARG A 42 10.30 -5.04 -8.60
CA ARG A 42 9.58 -4.81 -9.86
C ARG A 42 9.71 -3.40 -10.40
N GLY A 43 10.63 -2.62 -9.85
CA GLY A 43 10.99 -1.33 -10.40
C GLY A 43 10.60 -0.10 -9.60
N ALA A 44 10.00 -0.25 -8.42
CA ALA A 44 9.76 0.89 -7.54
C ALA A 44 11.09 1.49 -7.09
N GLN A 45 11.11 2.80 -6.91
CA GLN A 45 12.30 3.55 -6.53
C GLN A 45 12.55 3.53 -5.03
N PHE A 46 11.48 3.56 -4.25
CA PHE A 46 11.56 3.69 -2.78
C PHE A 46 10.32 3.10 -2.14
N CYS A 47 10.48 2.49 -0.97
CA CYS A 47 9.35 1.99 -0.18
C CYS A 47 9.45 2.43 1.27
N HIS A 48 8.39 3.07 1.76
CA HIS A 48 8.24 3.40 3.17
C HIS A 48 7.28 2.41 3.80
N PHE A 49 7.80 1.61 4.72
CA PHE A 49 7.05 0.58 5.44
C PHE A 49 6.48 1.15 6.73
N PHE A 50 5.22 0.86 7.02
CA PHE A 50 4.55 1.26 8.25
C PHE A 50 3.90 0.06 8.93
N ASP A 51 4.12 -0.06 10.23
CA ASP A 51 3.40 -1.00 11.09
C ASP A 51 3.54 -0.51 12.54
N ASN A 52 2.62 -0.91 13.41
CA ASN A 52 2.70 -0.53 14.82
C ASN A 52 3.32 -1.64 15.69
N SER A 53 3.78 -2.72 15.10
CA SER A 53 4.28 -3.92 15.78
C SER A 53 5.80 -3.96 15.77
N ARG A 54 6.42 -4.25 16.92
CA ARG A 54 7.87 -4.49 17.01
C ARG A 54 8.28 -5.71 16.21
N GLU A 55 7.45 -6.74 16.19
CA GLU A 55 7.72 -7.95 15.41
C GLU A 55 7.73 -7.63 13.91
N ALA A 56 6.78 -6.84 13.44
CA ALA A 56 6.76 -6.40 12.05
C ALA A 56 8.02 -5.60 11.70
N LYS A 57 8.44 -4.70 12.58
CA LYS A 57 9.68 -3.94 12.39
C LYS A 57 10.89 -4.86 12.26
N ARG A 58 11.01 -5.83 13.16
CA ARG A 58 12.12 -6.78 13.14
C ARG A 58 12.14 -7.58 11.84
N LEU A 59 10.99 -8.14 11.47
CA LEU A 59 10.87 -8.97 10.26
C LEU A 59 11.13 -8.17 8.99
N THR A 60 10.52 -7.00 8.87
CA THR A 60 10.70 -6.15 7.69
C THR A 60 12.16 -5.71 7.56
N GLN A 61 12.78 -5.26 8.63
CA GLN A 61 14.18 -4.81 8.58
C GLN A 61 15.13 -5.96 8.26
N GLU A 62 14.85 -7.16 8.78
CA GLU A 62 15.61 -8.36 8.44
C GLU A 62 15.51 -8.69 6.95
N ASN A 63 14.29 -8.66 6.41
CA ASN A 63 14.05 -8.93 4.98
C ASN A 63 14.66 -7.85 4.08
N VAL A 64 14.61 -6.59 4.50
CA VAL A 64 15.27 -5.47 3.79
C VAL A 64 16.78 -5.73 3.71
N ARG A 65 17.40 -6.11 4.81
CA ARG A 65 18.85 -6.42 4.82
C ARG A 65 19.18 -7.60 3.91
N LYS A 66 18.39 -8.67 3.96
CA LYS A 66 18.61 -9.86 3.12
C LYS A 66 18.61 -9.53 1.63
N LEU A 67 17.81 -8.55 1.22
CA LEU A 67 17.68 -8.16 -0.17
C LEU A 67 18.54 -6.94 -0.54
N GLY A 68 19.31 -6.42 0.41
CA GLY A 68 20.18 -5.25 0.16
C GLY A 68 19.40 -3.98 -0.17
N ALA A 69 18.21 -3.81 0.41
CA ALA A 69 17.30 -2.71 0.08
C ALA A 69 17.33 -1.57 1.11
N GLU A 70 18.34 -1.51 1.96
CA GLU A 70 18.40 -0.51 3.05
C GLU A 70 18.36 0.93 2.52
N ASP A 71 19.09 1.19 1.42
CA ASP A 71 19.18 2.54 0.86
C ASP A 71 17.90 2.99 0.14
N ASP A 72 17.02 2.04 -0.17
CA ASP A 72 15.78 2.30 -0.92
C ASP A 72 14.55 2.16 -0.06
N SER A 73 14.70 2.16 1.26
CA SER A 73 13.58 1.93 2.16
C SER A 73 13.72 2.68 3.48
N LEU A 74 12.57 2.83 4.15
CA LEU A 74 12.49 3.40 5.49
C LEU A 74 11.37 2.66 6.22
N PHE A 75 11.55 2.40 7.51
CA PHE A 75 10.51 1.81 8.36
C PHE A 75 10.10 2.79 9.45
N SER A 76 8.81 3.05 9.58
CA SER A 76 8.25 3.81 10.69
C SER A 76 7.32 2.93 11.53
N MET A 77 7.64 2.77 12.79
CA MET A 77 6.79 2.02 13.74
C MET A 77 5.84 2.99 14.41
N ILE A 78 4.64 3.11 13.87
CA ILE A 78 3.60 4.00 14.39
C ILE A 78 2.21 3.38 14.22
N ASN A 79 1.27 3.86 15.02
CA ASN A 79 -0.14 3.69 14.73
C ASN A 79 -0.49 4.64 13.58
N ILE A 80 -0.93 4.11 12.44
CA ILE A 80 -1.18 4.90 11.24
C ILE A 80 -2.23 6.01 11.46
N LEU A 81 -3.12 5.84 12.44
CA LEU A 81 -4.11 6.86 12.77
C LEU A 81 -3.46 8.14 13.34
N ASN A 82 -2.21 8.05 13.80
CA ASN A 82 -1.44 9.16 14.33
C ASN A 82 -0.45 9.74 13.31
N LEU A 83 -0.62 9.40 12.04
CA LEU A 83 0.28 9.87 10.99
C LEU A 83 0.27 11.39 10.90
N SER A 84 1.46 12.00 10.92
CA SER A 84 1.64 13.45 10.84
C SER A 84 1.66 13.92 9.38
N GLN A 85 1.78 15.24 9.18
CA GLN A 85 1.96 15.82 7.86
C GLN A 85 3.19 15.26 7.17
N ASN A 86 3.07 14.98 5.90
CA ASN A 86 4.18 14.52 5.07
C ASN A 86 5.13 15.71 4.83
N MET A 87 6.39 15.54 5.20
CA MET A 87 7.43 16.54 4.97
C MET A 87 8.28 16.22 3.73
N GLY A 88 7.99 15.13 3.07
CA GLY A 88 8.73 14.65 1.90
C GLY A 88 7.89 14.66 0.63
N ARG A 89 8.31 13.83 -0.31
CA ARG A 89 7.65 13.70 -1.62
C ARG A 89 6.36 12.91 -1.49
N VAL A 90 5.41 13.19 -2.38
CA VAL A 90 4.16 12.45 -2.51
C VAL A 90 4.46 11.02 -2.98
N ASN A 91 3.63 10.08 -2.54
CA ASN A 91 3.77 8.67 -2.91
C ASN A 91 2.85 8.31 -4.07
N ASP A 92 3.35 7.45 -4.95
CA ASP A 92 2.68 7.10 -6.20
C ASP A 92 1.78 5.88 -6.05
N LEU A 93 2.13 4.99 -5.13
CA LEU A 93 1.47 3.70 -4.97
C LEU A 93 1.37 3.36 -3.49
N VAL A 94 0.16 2.99 -3.04
CA VAL A 94 -0.10 2.67 -1.64
C VAL A 94 -0.71 1.28 -1.53
N PHE A 95 -0.05 0.40 -0.78
CA PHE A 95 -0.59 -0.91 -0.43
C PHE A 95 -1.19 -0.85 0.97
N LEU A 96 -2.42 -1.32 1.11
CA LEU A 96 -3.18 -1.33 2.35
C LEU A 96 -3.72 -2.73 2.63
N ASP A 97 -3.20 -3.37 3.68
CA ASP A 97 -3.70 -4.65 4.17
C ASP A 97 -4.05 -4.52 5.65
N PRO A 98 -5.11 -3.74 5.97
CA PRO A 98 -5.45 -3.44 7.36
C PRO A 98 -6.12 -4.62 8.06
N PRO A 99 -6.14 -4.60 9.41
CA PRO A 99 -6.93 -5.59 10.16
C PRO A 99 -8.40 -5.53 9.77
N TYR A 100 -9.04 -6.70 9.73
CA TYR A 100 -10.42 -6.83 9.31
C TYR A 100 -11.41 -6.23 10.34
N GLY A 101 -12.58 -5.83 9.83
CA GLY A 101 -13.75 -5.48 10.64
C GLY A 101 -13.72 -4.12 11.31
N LYS A 102 -12.74 -3.27 11.05
CA LYS A 102 -12.60 -1.96 11.70
C LYS A 102 -12.67 -0.78 10.73
N ASN A 103 -12.92 -1.05 9.47
CA ASN A 103 -12.95 0.00 8.42
C ASN A 103 -11.65 0.80 8.33
N MET A 104 -10.54 0.18 8.71
CA MET A 104 -9.24 0.84 8.83
C MET A 104 -8.68 1.29 7.49
N GLY A 105 -8.99 0.56 6.41
CA GLY A 105 -8.51 0.92 5.08
C GLY A 105 -8.98 2.31 4.66
N PHE A 106 -10.26 2.58 4.78
CA PHE A 106 -10.82 3.87 4.38
C PHE A 106 -10.45 5.01 5.32
N LYS A 107 -10.35 4.72 6.62
CA LYS A 107 -9.84 5.70 7.60
C LYS A 107 -8.41 6.08 7.27
N THR A 108 -7.58 5.10 6.94
CA THR A 108 -6.18 5.33 6.58
C THR A 108 -6.06 6.16 5.30
N ILE A 109 -6.85 5.84 4.27
CA ILE A 109 -6.87 6.62 3.02
C ILE A 109 -7.18 8.09 3.33
N SER A 110 -8.19 8.36 4.16
CA SER A 110 -8.56 9.73 4.54
C SER A 110 -7.42 10.46 5.23
N ILE A 111 -6.69 9.79 6.12
CA ILE A 111 -5.55 10.36 6.82
C ILE A 111 -4.40 10.67 5.84
N LEU A 112 -4.13 9.77 4.91
CA LEU A 112 -3.11 10.00 3.88
C LEU A 112 -3.45 11.21 3.02
N GLN A 113 -4.71 11.33 2.61
CA GLN A 113 -5.20 12.47 1.82
C GLN A 113 -5.06 13.78 2.59
N LYS A 114 -5.53 13.80 3.84
CA LYS A 114 -5.52 14.99 4.69
C LYS A 114 -4.10 15.48 4.97
N ASN A 115 -3.17 14.58 5.14
CA ASN A 115 -1.82 14.91 5.59
C ASN A 115 -0.78 14.95 4.46
N GLY A 116 -1.22 14.98 3.20
CA GLY A 116 -0.34 15.25 2.07
C GLY A 116 0.58 14.12 1.66
N TRP A 117 0.25 12.88 2.02
CA TRP A 117 1.06 11.70 1.65
C TRP A 117 0.77 11.23 0.23
N VAL A 118 -0.38 11.60 -0.31
CA VAL A 118 -0.87 11.17 -1.63
C VAL A 118 -1.47 12.36 -2.37
N ASN A 119 -1.65 12.20 -3.69
CA ASN A 119 -2.34 13.18 -4.54
C ASN A 119 -3.21 12.47 -5.58
N GLU A 120 -3.75 13.23 -6.52
CA GLU A 120 -4.66 12.74 -7.54
C GLU A 120 -4.04 11.69 -8.49
N ASN A 121 -2.73 11.55 -8.49
CA ASN A 121 -2.01 10.58 -9.33
C ASN A 121 -1.72 9.27 -8.59
N THR A 122 -2.04 9.18 -7.31
CA THR A 122 -1.74 8.01 -6.49
C THR A 122 -2.70 6.87 -6.80
N THR A 123 -2.15 5.65 -6.91
CA THR A 123 -2.91 4.40 -7.01
C THR A 123 -2.89 3.70 -5.66
N PHE A 124 -4.05 3.22 -5.22
CA PHE A 124 -4.21 2.50 -3.95
C PHE A 124 -4.58 1.05 -4.24
N ILE A 125 -3.94 0.12 -3.55
CA ILE A 125 -4.31 -1.29 -3.56
C ILE A 125 -4.78 -1.64 -2.16
N LEU A 126 -6.09 -1.88 -2.01
CA LEU A 126 -6.73 -2.16 -0.74
C LEU A 126 -7.18 -3.62 -0.68
N GLU A 127 -6.67 -4.36 0.29
CA GLU A 127 -7.15 -5.68 0.63
C GLU A 127 -8.18 -5.53 1.76
N LYS A 128 -9.37 -6.10 1.57
CA LYS A 128 -10.43 -6.06 2.58
C LYS A 128 -11.26 -7.34 2.55
N GLU A 129 -12.05 -7.55 3.60
CA GLU A 129 -13.06 -8.61 3.54
C GLU A 129 -14.18 -8.21 2.58
N VAL A 130 -14.72 -9.19 1.86
CA VAL A 130 -15.84 -8.97 0.92
C VAL A 130 -17.03 -8.33 1.64
N LYS A 131 -17.29 -8.75 2.88
CA LYS A 131 -18.44 -8.25 3.68
C LYS A 131 -18.29 -6.80 4.16
N ASP A 132 -17.09 -6.24 4.12
CA ASP A 132 -16.88 -4.85 4.52
C ASP A 132 -17.41 -3.91 3.44
N HIS A 133 -18.13 -2.88 3.84
CA HIS A 133 -18.71 -1.94 2.89
C HIS A 133 -17.63 -1.05 2.26
N PHE A 134 -17.78 -0.79 0.97
CA PHE A 134 -16.98 0.22 0.28
C PHE A 134 -17.44 1.61 0.73
N ASN A 135 -16.51 2.37 1.30
CA ASN A 135 -16.80 3.71 1.82
C ASN A 135 -15.64 4.64 1.52
N SER A 136 -15.54 5.08 0.27
CA SER A 136 -14.48 5.99 -0.17
C SER A 136 -14.99 6.84 -1.33
N SER A 137 -14.44 8.05 -1.46
CA SER A 137 -14.64 8.90 -2.63
C SER A 137 -13.81 8.46 -3.83
N LEU A 138 -12.90 7.49 -3.63
CA LEU A 138 -12.08 6.96 -4.71
C LEU A 138 -12.88 6.04 -5.61
N THR A 139 -12.46 5.93 -6.85
CA THR A 139 -13.07 5.06 -7.86
C THR A 139 -12.37 3.71 -7.89
N ILE A 140 -13.15 2.63 -7.92
CA ILE A 140 -12.62 1.27 -8.14
C ILE A 140 -12.31 1.15 -9.63
N VAL A 141 -11.01 0.97 -9.96
CA VAL A 141 -10.60 0.79 -11.36
C VAL A 141 -10.36 -0.68 -11.70
N ASP A 142 -10.17 -1.53 -10.70
CA ASP A 142 -10.12 -2.98 -10.87
C ASP A 142 -10.47 -3.64 -9.53
N GLN A 143 -11.00 -4.85 -9.60
CA GLN A 143 -11.41 -5.60 -8.42
C GLN A 143 -11.26 -7.09 -8.66
N ARG A 144 -10.73 -7.81 -7.67
CA ARG A 144 -10.64 -9.28 -7.69
C ARG A 144 -11.09 -9.82 -6.35
N ILE A 145 -11.75 -10.98 -6.39
CA ILE A 145 -12.25 -11.67 -5.19
C ILE A 145 -11.59 -13.04 -5.10
N TYR A 146 -11.01 -13.33 -3.94
CA TYR A 146 -10.37 -14.60 -3.61
C TYR A 146 -10.98 -15.13 -2.31
N GLY A 147 -12.00 -16.00 -2.41
CA GLY A 147 -12.74 -16.47 -1.24
C GLY A 147 -13.42 -15.30 -0.52
N GLY A 148 -13.11 -15.09 0.74
CA GLY A 148 -13.66 -14.00 1.55
C GLY A 148 -12.89 -12.68 1.44
N THR A 149 -11.82 -12.65 0.63
CA THR A 149 -10.94 -11.50 0.48
C THR A 149 -11.17 -10.80 -0.84
N GLU A 150 -11.19 -9.49 -0.81
CA GLU A 150 -11.38 -8.63 -1.97
C GLU A 150 -10.19 -7.71 -2.13
N ILE A 151 -9.63 -7.69 -3.33
CA ILE A 151 -8.55 -6.76 -3.71
C ILE A 151 -9.15 -5.68 -4.57
N ASN A 152 -9.06 -4.44 -4.13
CA ASN A 152 -9.54 -3.28 -4.86
C ASN A 152 -8.38 -2.39 -5.27
N ILE A 153 -8.33 -2.05 -6.55
CA ILE A 153 -7.42 -1.03 -7.07
C ILE A 153 -8.23 0.26 -7.17
N LEU A 154 -7.79 1.28 -6.44
CA LEU A 154 -8.53 2.54 -6.29
C LEU A 154 -7.71 3.69 -6.83
N ARG A 155 -8.39 4.63 -7.48
CA ARG A 155 -7.79 5.90 -7.92
C ARG A 155 -8.78 7.04 -7.69
N TYR A 156 -8.27 8.27 -7.69
CA TYR A 156 -9.13 9.44 -7.74
C TYR A 156 -9.95 9.40 -9.03
N GLY A 157 -11.23 9.71 -8.94
CA GLY A 157 -12.09 9.81 -10.09
C GLY A 157 -11.63 10.92 -11.02
N GLN A 158 -11.81 10.73 -12.33
CA GLN A 158 -11.61 11.79 -13.31
C GLN A 158 -12.85 12.67 -13.34
N ILE A 159 -12.63 13.96 -13.28
CA ILE A 159 -13.70 14.95 -13.41
C ILE A 159 -13.90 15.25 -14.89
#